data_a3c885ba12bc5dc989a5eb94d3f2610a
#
_entry.id   a3c885ba12bc5dc989a5eb94d3f2610a
#
_cell.length_a   1.000
_cell.length_b   1.000
_cell.length_c   1.000
_cell.angle_alpha   90.00
_cell.angle_beta   90.00
_cell.angle_gamma   90.00
#
_symmetry.space_group_name_H-M   'P 1'
#
loop_
_entity.id
_entity.type
_entity.pdbx_description
1 polymer ?
#
loop_
_entity_poly.entity_id
_entity_poly.type
_entity_poly.pdbx_seq_one_letter_code
_entity_poly.pdbx_strand_id
1 'polypeptide(L)'
;MKKEEAEVVMRSIETLRSVRSFKPDSIPKETLDRILRAASMAASGSNTQPWEFVVVQDRDVKARLIEPMLKKWLERIGGGTGMSQRMKETYDEATEMLRNSEKVPALVYCCHDLNRIGRGEEVRYASIYPAVQNLMLAAHAFGLGTCLTIHGSTPTRGEPEVKKILGIPENIKIACLVYMGYPSHRYGRPRRRPIKDHVRYEKWDLDA
;
A
#
# COMPACT_ATOMS: atom_id res chain seq x y z
N MET A 1 14.27 -12.40 21.61
CA MET A 1 14.86 -12.00 20.33
C MET A 1 16.31 -11.64 20.58
N LYS A 2 17.25 -12.23 19.85
CA LYS A 2 18.68 -11.91 19.95
C LYS A 2 18.94 -10.53 19.35
N LYS A 3 20.03 -9.85 19.79
CA LYS A 3 20.39 -8.51 19.28
C LYS A 3 20.51 -8.46 17.75
N GLU A 4 21.08 -9.49 17.16
CA GLU A 4 21.22 -9.61 15.69
C GLU A 4 19.87 -9.68 14.97
N GLU A 5 18.89 -10.38 15.54
CA GLU A 5 17.53 -10.46 15.02
C GLU A 5 16.83 -9.09 15.08
N ALA A 6 17.04 -8.33 16.15
CA ALA A 6 16.52 -6.96 16.28
C ALA A 6 17.10 -6.05 15.20
N GLU A 7 18.42 -6.12 14.93
CA GLU A 7 19.06 -5.30 13.89
C GLU A 7 18.55 -5.64 12.48
N VAL A 8 18.21 -6.90 12.20
CA VAL A 8 17.59 -7.29 10.92
C VAL A 8 16.22 -6.64 10.75
N VAL A 9 15.39 -6.68 11.79
CA VAL A 9 14.06 -6.04 11.78
C VAL A 9 14.18 -4.53 11.61
N MET A 10 15.06 -3.88 12.38
CA MET A 10 15.29 -2.44 12.30
C MET A 10 15.77 -2.02 10.91
N ARG A 11 16.70 -2.77 10.32
CA ARG A 11 17.17 -2.53 8.96
C ARG A 11 16.04 -2.60 7.93
N SER A 12 15.15 -3.59 8.04
CA SER A 12 13.99 -3.73 7.14
C SER A 12 13.06 -2.51 7.25
N ILE A 13 12.79 -2.03 8.47
CA ILE A 13 11.96 -0.85 8.72
C ILE A 13 12.63 0.42 8.14
N GLU A 14 13.92 0.61 8.38
CA GLU A 14 14.68 1.80 7.96
C GLU A 14 14.87 1.91 6.44
N THR A 15 14.86 0.77 5.74
CA THR A 15 15.13 0.73 4.30
C THR A 15 13.85 0.60 3.46
N LEU A 16 12.71 0.23 4.06
CA LEU A 16 11.44 0.17 3.37
C LEU A 16 11.04 1.54 2.81
N ARG A 17 10.68 1.56 1.54
CA ARG A 17 10.19 2.76 0.85
C ARG A 17 9.26 2.43 -0.31
N SER A 18 8.55 3.42 -0.82
CA SER A 18 7.76 3.27 -2.05
C SER A 18 8.67 3.03 -3.26
N VAL A 19 8.38 1.94 -3.98
CA VAL A 19 8.98 1.55 -5.24
C VAL A 19 7.94 1.70 -6.32
N ARG A 20 8.22 2.43 -7.40
CA ARG A 20 7.26 2.74 -8.47
C ARG A 20 7.67 2.19 -9.83
N SER A 21 8.83 1.56 -9.91
CA SER A 21 9.31 0.93 -11.14
C SER A 21 9.72 -0.52 -10.85
N PHE A 22 9.13 -1.45 -11.59
CA PHE A 22 9.21 -2.89 -11.34
C PHE A 22 9.70 -3.63 -12.57
N LYS A 23 10.42 -4.74 -12.35
CA LYS A 23 10.68 -5.74 -13.36
C LYS A 23 9.40 -6.54 -13.61
N PRO A 24 9.22 -7.13 -14.81
CA PRO A 24 8.04 -7.92 -15.14
C PRO A 24 8.05 -9.33 -14.55
N ASP A 25 9.10 -9.71 -13.83
CA ASP A 25 9.29 -11.04 -13.28
C ASP A 25 8.15 -11.42 -12.33
N SER A 26 7.53 -12.58 -12.54
CA SER A 26 6.43 -13.06 -11.72
C SER A 26 6.87 -13.35 -10.28
N ILE A 27 5.99 -13.10 -9.33
CA ILE A 27 6.20 -13.46 -7.92
C ILE A 27 5.67 -14.88 -7.71
N PRO A 28 6.49 -15.82 -7.19
CA PRO A 28 6.04 -17.18 -6.89
C PRO A 28 4.86 -17.16 -5.90
N LYS A 29 3.89 -18.06 -6.15
CA LYS A 29 2.70 -18.16 -5.28
C LYS A 29 3.07 -18.39 -3.82
N GLU A 30 4.03 -19.26 -3.53
CA GLU A 30 4.50 -19.53 -2.17
C GLU A 30 5.02 -18.26 -1.47
N THR A 31 5.74 -17.40 -2.20
CA THR A 31 6.23 -16.12 -1.67
C THR A 31 5.06 -15.20 -1.35
N LEU A 32 4.06 -15.09 -2.25
CA LEU A 32 2.85 -14.30 -1.99
C LEU A 32 2.09 -14.82 -0.78
N ASP A 33 1.89 -16.13 -0.67
CA ASP A 33 1.19 -16.74 0.46
C ASP A 33 1.89 -16.44 1.79
N ARG A 34 3.23 -16.47 1.83
CA ARG A 34 4.01 -16.09 3.02
C ARG A 34 3.87 -14.62 3.38
N ILE A 35 3.85 -13.73 2.38
CA ILE A 35 3.67 -12.29 2.57
C ILE A 35 2.26 -12.00 3.12
N LEU A 36 1.22 -12.61 2.54
CA LEU A 36 -0.16 -12.43 2.98
C LEU A 36 -0.38 -13.00 4.39
N ARG A 37 0.27 -14.13 4.73
CA ARG A 37 0.27 -14.66 6.09
C ARG A 37 0.91 -13.70 7.07
N ALA A 38 2.04 -13.07 6.72
CA ALA A 38 2.67 -12.05 7.58
C ALA A 38 1.74 -10.84 7.78
N ALA A 39 1.03 -10.41 6.74
CA ALA A 39 0.02 -9.36 6.85
C ALA A 39 -1.06 -9.72 7.89
N SER A 40 -1.57 -10.96 7.86
CA SER A 40 -2.62 -11.42 8.77
C SER A 40 -2.16 -11.59 10.23
N MET A 41 -0.87 -11.43 10.53
CA MET A 41 -0.34 -11.43 11.90
C MET A 41 -0.42 -10.05 12.58
N ALA A 42 -1.02 -9.06 11.96
CA ALA A 42 -1.22 -7.75 12.57
C ALA A 42 -2.19 -7.81 13.76
N ALA A 43 -2.07 -6.84 14.65
CA ALA A 43 -3.07 -6.64 15.70
C ALA A 43 -4.35 -6.05 15.08
N SER A 44 -5.50 -6.40 15.65
CA SER A 44 -6.80 -5.81 15.29
C SER A 44 -7.68 -5.61 16.52
N GLY A 45 -8.56 -4.62 16.47
CA GLY A 45 -9.49 -4.34 17.55
C GLY A 45 -10.29 -5.59 17.91
N SER A 46 -10.28 -6.00 19.18
CA SER A 46 -10.93 -7.21 19.69
C SER A 46 -10.61 -8.49 18.92
N ASN A 47 -9.46 -8.54 18.27
CA ASN A 47 -9.02 -9.64 17.40
C ASN A 47 -10.04 -9.98 16.28
N THR A 48 -10.73 -8.99 15.76
CA THR A 48 -11.76 -9.17 14.72
C THR A 48 -11.20 -9.57 13.36
N GLN A 49 -9.91 -9.32 13.10
CA GLN A 49 -9.21 -9.71 11.88
C GLN A 49 -10.00 -9.37 10.60
N PRO A 50 -10.34 -8.08 10.40
CA PRO A 50 -11.30 -7.67 9.38
C PRO A 50 -10.72 -7.60 7.96
N TRP A 51 -9.45 -7.86 7.81
CA TRP A 51 -8.74 -7.76 6.52
C TRP A 51 -9.15 -8.84 5.54
N GLU A 52 -9.31 -8.40 4.31
CA GLU A 52 -9.47 -9.24 3.12
C GLU A 52 -8.46 -8.77 2.07
N PHE A 53 -7.85 -9.69 1.33
CA PHE A 53 -6.86 -9.36 0.32
C PHE A 53 -7.28 -9.92 -1.03
N VAL A 54 -7.35 -9.06 -2.05
CA VAL A 54 -7.57 -9.47 -3.43
C VAL A 54 -6.27 -9.29 -4.20
N VAL A 55 -5.65 -10.40 -4.59
CA VAL A 55 -4.39 -10.41 -5.35
C VAL A 55 -4.67 -10.57 -6.83
N VAL A 56 -4.20 -9.62 -7.62
CA VAL A 56 -4.39 -9.60 -9.08
C VAL A 56 -3.03 -9.73 -9.75
N GLN A 57 -2.77 -10.88 -10.37
CA GLN A 57 -1.57 -11.15 -11.18
C GLN A 57 -1.90 -11.24 -12.68
N ASP A 58 -3.14 -11.59 -13.03
CA ASP A 58 -3.60 -11.69 -14.41
C ASP A 58 -3.47 -10.32 -15.12
N ARG A 59 -2.83 -10.34 -16.30
CA ARG A 59 -2.51 -9.14 -17.07
C ARG A 59 -3.76 -8.44 -17.61
N ASP A 60 -4.74 -9.22 -18.09
CA ASP A 60 -5.94 -8.66 -18.72
C ASP A 60 -6.86 -8.06 -17.65
N VAL A 61 -6.96 -8.70 -16.49
CA VAL A 61 -7.68 -8.13 -15.34
C VAL A 61 -7.00 -6.82 -14.90
N LYS A 62 -5.67 -6.77 -14.78
CA LYS A 62 -4.94 -5.54 -14.44
C LYS A 62 -5.17 -4.43 -15.48
N ALA A 63 -5.13 -4.76 -16.77
CA ALA A 63 -5.39 -3.79 -17.85
C ALA A 63 -6.79 -3.15 -17.73
N ARG A 64 -7.81 -3.94 -17.42
CA ARG A 64 -9.18 -3.44 -17.20
C ARG A 64 -9.31 -2.51 -16.00
N LEU A 65 -8.46 -2.65 -14.99
CA LEU A 65 -8.45 -1.80 -13.80
C LEU A 65 -7.81 -0.42 -14.04
N ILE A 66 -6.96 -0.28 -15.07
CA ILE A 66 -6.21 0.96 -15.33
C ILE A 66 -7.16 2.11 -15.65
N GLU A 67 -8.07 1.92 -16.61
CA GLU A 67 -8.91 3.00 -17.13
C GLU A 67 -9.69 3.76 -16.04
N PRO A 68 -10.51 3.10 -15.19
CA PRO A 68 -11.28 3.81 -14.17
C PRO A 68 -10.40 4.51 -13.13
N MET A 69 -9.30 3.89 -12.74
CA MET A 69 -8.37 4.48 -11.77
C MET A 69 -7.61 5.68 -12.37
N LEU A 70 -7.13 5.55 -13.62
CA LEU A 70 -6.37 6.59 -14.31
C LEU A 70 -7.24 7.82 -14.60
N LYS A 71 -8.48 7.60 -15.06
CA LYS A 71 -9.44 8.70 -15.29
C LYS A 71 -9.60 9.53 -14.02
N LYS A 72 -9.91 8.87 -12.89
CA LYS A 72 -10.10 9.56 -11.60
C LYS A 72 -8.83 10.19 -11.06
N TRP A 73 -7.68 9.57 -11.32
CA TRP A 73 -6.38 10.13 -10.94
C TRP A 73 -6.10 11.42 -11.70
N LEU A 74 -6.27 11.44 -13.03
CA LEU A 74 -6.03 12.61 -13.89
C LEU A 74 -7.01 13.75 -13.61
N GLU A 75 -8.29 13.47 -13.38
CA GLU A 75 -9.29 14.46 -12.94
C GLU A 75 -8.81 15.18 -11.66
N ARG A 76 -8.23 14.44 -10.72
CA ARG A 76 -7.79 14.98 -9.44
C ARG A 76 -6.51 15.81 -9.52
N ILE A 77 -5.51 15.37 -10.30
CA ILE A 77 -4.23 16.08 -10.41
C ILE A 77 -4.28 17.25 -11.40
N GLY A 78 -5.20 17.24 -12.37
CA GLY A 78 -5.34 18.29 -13.39
C GLY A 78 -5.72 19.67 -12.85
N GLY A 79 -6.26 19.75 -11.62
CA GLY A 79 -6.59 21.02 -10.93
C GLY A 79 -5.45 21.58 -10.04
N GLY A 80 -4.29 20.96 -10.00
CA GLY A 80 -3.21 21.27 -9.06
C GLY A 80 -2.33 22.45 -9.47
N THR A 81 -2.75 23.67 -9.16
CA THR A 81 -1.88 24.85 -9.19
C THR A 81 -1.08 24.93 -7.88
N GLY A 82 0.23 25.23 -7.96
CA GLY A 82 1.07 25.47 -6.77
C GLY A 82 1.81 24.25 -6.21
N MET A 83 1.88 23.14 -6.93
CA MET A 83 2.70 22.00 -6.52
C MET A 83 4.19 22.29 -6.60
N SER A 84 4.95 21.86 -5.57
CA SER A 84 6.41 21.88 -5.63
C SER A 84 6.93 20.95 -6.73
N GLN A 85 8.14 21.24 -7.26
CA GLN A 85 8.78 20.40 -8.28
C GLN A 85 8.84 18.92 -7.85
N ARG A 86 9.20 18.66 -6.59
CA ARG A 86 9.25 17.30 -6.03
C ARG A 86 7.88 16.60 -6.02
N MET A 87 6.80 17.33 -5.77
CA MET A 87 5.44 16.76 -5.84
C MET A 87 5.07 16.40 -7.27
N LYS A 88 5.43 17.26 -8.25
CA LYS A 88 5.21 16.97 -9.68
C LYS A 88 5.92 15.68 -10.07
N GLU A 89 7.22 15.56 -9.79
CA GLU A 89 8.00 14.36 -10.08
C GLU A 89 7.37 13.09 -9.45
N THR A 90 6.92 13.18 -8.20
CA THR A 90 6.23 12.06 -7.54
C THR A 90 4.91 11.70 -8.20
N TYR A 91 4.15 12.68 -8.69
CA TYR A 91 2.88 12.46 -9.37
C TYR A 91 3.08 11.91 -10.78
N ASP A 92 4.13 12.34 -11.47
CA ASP A 92 4.51 11.81 -12.78
C ASP A 92 4.91 10.34 -12.66
N GLU A 93 5.77 10.00 -11.68
CA GLU A 93 6.13 8.60 -11.37
C GLU A 93 4.89 7.75 -11.01
N ALA A 94 3.96 8.30 -10.23
CA ALA A 94 2.73 7.60 -9.84
C ALA A 94 1.78 7.41 -11.04
N THR A 95 1.71 8.39 -11.92
CA THR A 95 0.91 8.32 -13.15
C THR A 95 1.47 7.27 -14.11
N GLU A 96 2.79 7.25 -14.27
CA GLU A 96 3.47 6.28 -15.13
C GLU A 96 3.33 4.84 -14.58
N MET A 97 3.48 4.67 -13.26
CA MET A 97 3.22 3.38 -12.59
C MET A 97 1.77 2.93 -12.81
N LEU A 98 0.80 3.83 -12.69
CA LEU A 98 -0.61 3.50 -12.88
C LEU A 98 -0.90 3.11 -14.33
N ARG A 99 -0.36 3.86 -15.31
CA ARG A 99 -0.51 3.55 -16.74
C ARG A 99 0.06 2.19 -17.13
N ASN A 100 1.12 1.75 -16.46
CA ASN A 100 1.79 0.49 -16.71
C ASN A 100 1.44 -0.60 -15.67
N SER A 101 0.29 -0.48 -15.00
CA SER A 101 -0.10 -1.42 -13.92
C SER A 101 -0.21 -2.87 -14.40
N GLU A 102 -0.51 -3.10 -15.68
CA GLU A 102 -0.57 -4.45 -16.26
C GLU A 102 0.79 -5.16 -16.28
N LYS A 103 1.89 -4.38 -16.25
CA LYS A 103 3.27 -4.90 -16.21
C LYS A 103 3.76 -5.17 -14.78
N VAL A 104 3.09 -4.63 -13.78
CA VAL A 104 3.46 -4.87 -12.37
C VAL A 104 3.12 -6.32 -12.01
N PRO A 105 4.04 -7.09 -11.42
CA PRO A 105 3.83 -8.51 -11.13
C PRO A 105 2.57 -8.81 -10.32
N ALA A 106 2.27 -8.02 -9.28
CA ALA A 106 1.05 -8.18 -8.50
C ALA A 106 0.47 -6.84 -8.05
N LEU A 107 -0.85 -6.73 -8.09
CA LEU A 107 -1.65 -5.71 -7.44
C LEU A 107 -2.37 -6.36 -6.26
N VAL A 108 -2.21 -5.82 -5.06
CA VAL A 108 -2.87 -6.34 -3.85
C VAL A 108 -3.83 -5.29 -3.33
N TYR A 109 -5.12 -5.51 -3.54
CA TYR A 109 -6.16 -4.70 -2.92
C TYR A 109 -6.34 -5.14 -1.47
N CYS A 110 -6.04 -4.25 -0.56
CA CYS A 110 -6.18 -4.46 0.87
C CYS A 110 -7.54 -3.91 1.30
N CYS A 111 -8.42 -4.80 1.71
CA CYS A 111 -9.81 -4.53 2.00
C CYS A 111 -10.14 -4.85 3.45
N HIS A 112 -11.28 -4.39 3.90
CA HIS A 112 -11.84 -4.76 5.19
C HIS A 112 -13.32 -5.07 5.09
N ASP A 113 -13.74 -6.12 5.81
CA ASP A 113 -15.14 -6.54 5.91
C ASP A 113 -15.87 -5.69 6.95
N LEU A 114 -16.91 -4.99 6.52
CA LEU A 114 -17.73 -4.14 7.39
C LEU A 114 -18.51 -4.94 8.43
N ASN A 115 -18.75 -6.23 8.19
CA ASN A 115 -19.48 -7.10 9.11
C ASN A 115 -18.62 -7.60 10.29
N ARG A 116 -17.28 -7.52 10.15
CA ARG A 116 -16.34 -8.00 11.19
C ARG A 116 -15.81 -6.92 12.11
N ILE A 117 -16.21 -5.68 11.91
CA ILE A 117 -15.62 -4.54 12.62
C ILE A 117 -16.62 -3.93 13.59
N GLY A 118 -16.10 -3.53 14.76
CA GLY A 118 -16.80 -2.65 15.70
C GLY A 118 -17.16 -1.30 15.05
N ARG A 119 -18.01 -0.51 15.71
CA ARG A 119 -18.50 0.76 15.22
C ARG A 119 -17.35 1.76 15.08
N GLY A 120 -17.29 2.47 13.94
CA GLY A 120 -16.36 3.55 13.67
C GLY A 120 -15.39 3.26 12.50
N GLU A 121 -15.16 4.28 11.68
CA GLU A 121 -14.25 4.20 10.53
C GLU A 121 -12.80 4.14 10.99
N GLU A 122 -12.48 4.81 12.09
CA GLU A 122 -11.17 4.84 12.74
C GLU A 122 -10.70 3.45 13.17
N VAL A 123 -11.58 2.61 13.70
CA VAL A 123 -11.25 1.21 14.11
C VAL A 123 -10.87 0.36 12.90
N ARG A 124 -11.50 0.60 11.76
CA ARG A 124 -11.24 -0.10 10.50
C ARG A 124 -9.82 0.17 10.02
N TYR A 125 -9.45 1.44 9.91
CA TYR A 125 -8.13 1.83 9.45
C TYR A 125 -7.02 1.49 10.45
N ALA A 126 -7.30 1.57 11.75
CA ALA A 126 -6.38 1.13 12.80
C ALA A 126 -6.05 -0.37 12.73
N SER A 127 -6.93 -1.20 12.14
CA SER A 127 -6.70 -2.64 11.95
C SER A 127 -6.06 -2.97 10.60
N ILE A 128 -6.56 -2.38 9.50
CA ILE A 128 -6.09 -2.75 8.17
C ILE A 128 -4.68 -2.21 7.86
N TYR A 129 -4.34 -0.97 8.25
CA TYR A 129 -3.03 -0.41 7.92
C TYR A 129 -1.85 -1.09 8.63
N PRO A 130 -1.93 -1.57 9.88
CA PRO A 130 -0.92 -2.46 10.45
C PRO A 130 -0.71 -3.74 9.63
N ALA A 131 -1.78 -4.36 9.12
CA ALA A 131 -1.68 -5.52 8.24
C ALA A 131 -0.98 -5.17 6.91
N VAL A 132 -1.30 -4.02 6.32
CA VAL A 132 -0.63 -3.52 5.11
C VAL A 132 0.84 -3.23 5.37
N GLN A 133 1.20 -2.67 6.52
CA GLN A 133 2.60 -2.44 6.88
C GLN A 133 3.37 -3.75 7.02
N ASN A 134 2.78 -4.78 7.67
CA ASN A 134 3.36 -6.10 7.75
C ASN A 134 3.55 -6.73 6.36
N LEU A 135 2.55 -6.59 5.46
CA LEU A 135 2.64 -7.02 4.06
C LEU A 135 3.85 -6.40 3.36
N MET A 136 4.01 -5.07 3.47
CA MET A 136 5.11 -4.36 2.81
C MET A 136 6.48 -4.74 3.39
N LEU A 137 6.60 -4.91 4.70
CA LEU A 137 7.82 -5.36 5.36
C LEU A 137 8.19 -6.79 4.96
N ALA A 138 7.20 -7.70 4.92
CA ALA A 138 7.42 -9.07 4.46
C ALA A 138 7.85 -9.10 2.99
N ALA A 139 7.19 -8.34 2.11
CA ALA A 139 7.60 -8.21 0.71
C ALA A 139 9.04 -7.71 0.59
N HIS A 140 9.41 -6.68 1.37
CA HIS A 140 10.77 -6.14 1.40
C HIS A 140 11.80 -7.19 1.84
N ALA A 141 11.48 -8.01 2.84
CA ALA A 141 12.35 -9.10 3.31
C ALA A 141 12.60 -10.16 2.22
N PHE A 142 11.66 -10.36 1.28
CA PHE A 142 11.81 -11.21 0.10
C PHE A 142 12.44 -10.50 -1.11
N GLY A 143 12.99 -9.29 -0.94
CA GLY A 143 13.62 -8.52 -2.02
C GLY A 143 12.63 -7.86 -2.98
N LEU A 144 11.34 -7.86 -2.64
CA LEU A 144 10.31 -7.17 -3.42
C LEU A 144 10.19 -5.70 -3.00
N GLY A 145 9.88 -4.86 -3.96
CA GLY A 145 9.46 -3.49 -3.74
C GLY A 145 7.94 -3.38 -3.67
N THR A 146 7.45 -2.38 -2.94
CA THR A 146 6.03 -2.09 -2.82
C THR A 146 5.75 -0.60 -2.96
N CYS A 147 4.56 -0.26 -3.46
CA CYS A 147 4.03 1.10 -3.42
C CYS A 147 2.57 1.06 -2.95
N LEU A 148 2.31 1.57 -1.76
CA LEU A 148 0.95 1.77 -1.27
C LEU A 148 0.35 3.01 -1.93
N THR A 149 -0.86 2.86 -2.47
CA THR A 149 -1.69 3.93 -3.03
C THR A 149 -3.13 3.79 -2.59
N ILE A 150 -3.92 4.82 -2.82
CA ILE A 150 -5.37 4.79 -2.59
C ILE A 150 -6.16 4.82 -3.91
N HIS A 151 -5.54 4.39 -5.03
CA HIS A 151 -6.24 4.18 -6.29
C HIS A 151 -7.32 3.10 -6.10
N GLY A 152 -8.52 3.36 -6.59
CA GLY A 152 -9.63 2.41 -6.47
C GLY A 152 -10.18 2.20 -5.06
N SER A 153 -9.87 3.07 -4.08
CA SER A 153 -10.28 2.87 -2.67
C SER A 153 -11.48 3.71 -2.22
N THR A 154 -11.94 4.64 -3.05
CA THR A 154 -13.12 5.46 -2.79
C THR A 154 -13.89 5.72 -4.09
N PRO A 155 -15.17 6.13 -4.04
CA PRO A 155 -15.92 6.49 -5.25
C PRO A 155 -15.23 7.53 -6.13
N THR A 156 -14.58 8.53 -5.51
CA THR A 156 -13.81 9.57 -6.23
C THR A 156 -12.48 9.06 -6.79
N ARG A 157 -12.13 7.79 -6.57
CA ARG A 157 -10.91 7.14 -7.02
C ARG A 157 -11.15 5.88 -7.85
N GLY A 158 -12.43 5.62 -8.24
CA GLY A 158 -12.81 4.49 -9.08
C GLY A 158 -13.17 3.20 -8.31
N GLU A 159 -13.51 3.27 -7.02
CA GLU A 159 -13.88 2.09 -6.22
C GLU A 159 -15.05 1.29 -6.84
N PRO A 160 -16.17 1.90 -7.30
CA PRO A 160 -17.30 1.13 -7.84
C PRO A 160 -16.91 0.28 -9.04
N GLU A 161 -16.13 0.84 -9.96
CA GLU A 161 -15.67 0.15 -11.17
C GLU A 161 -14.67 -0.97 -10.81
N VAL A 162 -13.74 -0.70 -9.89
CA VAL A 162 -12.79 -1.71 -9.39
C VAL A 162 -13.53 -2.86 -8.71
N LYS A 163 -14.50 -2.58 -7.84
CA LYS A 163 -15.31 -3.61 -7.19
C LYS A 163 -16.07 -4.45 -8.20
N LYS A 164 -16.67 -3.83 -9.21
CA LYS A 164 -17.37 -4.52 -10.29
C LYS A 164 -16.44 -5.44 -11.09
N ILE A 165 -15.24 -4.97 -11.44
CA ILE A 165 -14.26 -5.76 -12.21
C ILE A 165 -13.77 -6.96 -11.40
N LEU A 166 -13.53 -6.78 -10.10
CA LEU A 166 -12.98 -7.80 -9.22
C LEU A 166 -14.04 -8.66 -8.50
N GLY A 167 -15.32 -8.37 -8.67
CA GLY A 167 -16.40 -9.08 -7.98
C GLY A 167 -16.40 -8.85 -6.46
N ILE A 168 -15.93 -7.70 -5.99
CA ILE A 168 -15.86 -7.40 -4.55
C ILE A 168 -17.26 -7.00 -4.03
N PRO A 169 -17.79 -7.70 -3.00
CA PRO A 169 -19.13 -7.42 -2.46
C PRO A 169 -19.24 -6.03 -1.81
N GLU A 170 -20.48 -5.54 -1.64
CA GLU A 170 -20.72 -4.20 -1.07
C GLU A 170 -20.25 -4.04 0.38
N ASN A 171 -20.34 -5.10 1.19
CA ASN A 171 -19.86 -5.10 2.56
C ASN A 171 -18.34 -5.14 2.70
N ILE A 172 -17.60 -5.31 1.61
CA ILE A 172 -16.13 -5.26 1.60
C ILE A 172 -15.71 -3.88 1.07
N LYS A 173 -14.95 -3.14 1.86
CA LYS A 173 -14.40 -1.83 1.48
C LYS A 173 -12.93 -1.92 1.16
N ILE A 174 -12.52 -1.28 0.07
CA ILE A 174 -11.12 -1.18 -0.32
C ILE A 174 -10.47 -0.06 0.52
N ALA A 175 -9.47 -0.41 1.34
CA ALA A 175 -8.71 0.56 2.11
C ALA A 175 -7.58 1.17 1.28
N CYS A 176 -6.84 0.34 0.57
CA CYS A 176 -5.74 0.77 -0.29
C CYS A 176 -5.39 -0.30 -1.33
N LEU A 177 -4.54 0.09 -2.27
CA LEU A 177 -3.90 -0.77 -3.25
C LEU A 177 -2.39 -0.76 -3.02
N VAL A 178 -1.78 -1.95 -2.96
CA VAL A 178 -0.33 -2.14 -2.92
C VAL A 178 0.14 -2.73 -4.25
N TYR A 179 0.94 -1.98 -5.00
CA TYR A 179 1.72 -2.48 -6.13
C TYR A 179 2.90 -3.27 -5.60
N MET A 180 3.19 -4.44 -6.14
CA MET A 180 4.24 -5.32 -5.65
C MET A 180 4.98 -6.01 -6.79
N GLY A 181 6.32 -6.02 -6.71
CA GLY A 181 7.19 -6.64 -7.71
C GLY A 181 8.67 -6.47 -7.39
N TYR A 182 9.54 -7.05 -8.17
CA TYR A 182 10.98 -6.83 -8.05
C TYR A 182 11.34 -5.41 -8.52
N PRO A 183 12.10 -4.62 -7.73
CA PRO A 183 12.51 -3.29 -8.14
C PRO A 183 13.34 -3.33 -9.42
N SER A 184 13.09 -2.42 -10.38
CA SER A 184 13.87 -2.33 -11.62
C SER A 184 15.28 -1.80 -11.41
N HIS A 185 15.52 -1.07 -10.33
CA HIS A 185 16.80 -0.51 -9.94
C HIS A 185 16.93 -0.41 -8.41
N ARG A 186 18.13 -0.09 -7.92
CA ARG A 186 18.34 0.13 -6.49
C ARG A 186 17.77 1.47 -6.05
N TYR A 187 17.03 1.44 -4.96
CA TYR A 187 16.52 2.63 -4.28
C TYR A 187 17.38 2.95 -3.06
N GLY A 188 17.69 4.22 -2.84
CA GLY A 188 18.37 4.69 -1.63
C GLY A 188 17.45 4.65 -0.41
N ARG A 189 17.98 4.93 0.78
CA ARG A 189 17.19 5.03 2.02
C ARG A 189 16.16 6.15 1.93
N PRO A 190 14.97 6.00 2.52
CA PRO A 190 13.98 7.06 2.56
C PRO A 190 14.48 8.24 3.41
N ARG A 191 14.26 9.47 2.93
CA ARG A 191 14.55 10.67 3.73
C ARG A 191 13.44 10.85 4.77
N ARG A 192 13.83 11.14 6.01
CA ARG A 192 12.91 11.45 7.10
C ARG A 192 13.39 12.70 7.83
N ARG A 193 12.48 13.44 8.43
CA ARG A 193 12.81 14.53 9.35
C ARG A 193 13.45 13.94 10.62
N PRO A 194 14.26 14.71 11.36
CA PRO A 194 14.81 14.26 12.61
C PRO A 194 13.73 13.84 13.60
N ILE A 195 13.98 12.78 14.39
CA ILE A 195 12.98 12.25 15.33
C ILE A 195 12.54 13.31 16.37
N LYS A 196 13.44 14.20 16.77
CA LYS A 196 13.15 15.31 17.69
C LYS A 196 12.01 16.22 17.20
N ASP A 197 11.77 16.29 15.88
CA ASP A 197 10.69 17.14 15.32
C ASP A 197 9.31 16.47 15.46
N HIS A 198 9.26 15.20 15.86
CA HIS A 198 8.05 14.37 15.91
C HIS A 198 7.70 13.89 17.30
N VAL A 199 8.64 13.89 18.24
CA VAL A 199 8.47 13.32 19.57
C VAL A 199 8.27 14.44 20.58
N ARG A 200 7.29 14.26 21.46
CA ARG A 200 7.06 15.03 22.66
C ARG A 200 6.98 14.05 23.82
N TYR A 201 7.58 14.42 24.93
CA TYR A 201 7.55 13.63 26.16
C TYR A 201 6.54 14.26 27.11
N GLU A 202 5.76 13.44 27.78
CA GLU A 202 4.76 13.76 28.79
C GLU A 202 3.58 14.62 28.26
N LYS A 203 3.84 15.71 27.56
CA LYS A 203 2.81 16.64 27.06
C LYS A 203 3.22 17.26 25.72
N TRP A 204 2.23 17.82 25.05
CA TRP A 204 2.48 18.63 23.85
C TRP A 204 2.96 20.03 24.29
N ASP A 205 4.25 20.29 24.16
CA ASP A 205 4.87 21.58 24.40
C ASP A 205 5.42 22.13 23.07
N LEU A 206 5.02 23.35 22.71
CA LEU A 206 5.45 23.99 21.47
C LEU A 206 6.74 24.79 21.66
N ASP A 207 7.15 25.06 22.93
CA ASP A 207 8.28 25.90 23.27
C ASP A 207 9.56 25.11 23.63
N ALA A 208 9.60 23.79 23.30
CA ALA A 208 10.73 22.93 23.60
C ALA A 208 11.60 22.67 22.34
#